data_dc866e15aebee0b83bee2a34a21d6bba
#
_entry.id   dc866e15aebee0b83bee2a34a21d6bba
#
_cell.length_a   1.000
_cell.length_b   1.000
_cell.length_c   1.000
_cell.angle_alpha   90.00
_cell.angle_beta   90.00
_cell.angle_gamma   90.00
#
_symmetry.space_group_name_H-M   'P 1'
#
loop_
_entity.id
_entity.type
_entity.pdbx_description
1 polymer ?
#
loop_
_entity_poly.entity_id
_entity_poly.type
_entity_poly.pdbx_seq_one_letter_code
_entity_poly.pdbx_strand_id
1 'polypeptide(L)'
;MTAHSKNQPYTVEQMQLALTVIAEHAVTLNDLLMSLQEQFGKHQDLCAHLGAVKCMVEVIGGIADDATGGDVAGDMRHWIYGPHFAKQGLKTKPAAI
;
A
#
# COMPACT_ATOMS: atom_id res chain seq x y z
N MET A 1 -4.86 17.99 -25.77
CA MET A 1 -4.64 18.49 -24.97
C MET A 1 -3.67 18.10 -24.04
N THR A 2 -3.19 17.29 -24.09
CA THR A 2 -2.24 16.88 -23.22
C THR A 2 -1.06 17.76 -23.05
N ALA A 3 -0.77 18.58 -24.02
CA ALA A 3 0.38 19.46 -23.90
C ALA A 3 0.26 20.41 -22.73
N HIS A 4 -0.96 20.82 -22.39
CA HIS A 4 -1.09 21.76 -21.32
C HIS A 4 -0.80 21.13 -19.96
N SER A 5 -1.00 19.83 -19.81
CA SER A 5 -0.76 19.21 -18.53
C SER A 5 0.71 19.22 -18.15
N LYS A 6 1.62 19.31 -19.14
CA LYS A 6 3.03 19.44 -18.84
C LYS A 6 3.36 20.75 -18.17
N ASN A 7 2.56 21.76 -18.41
CA ASN A 7 2.87 23.10 -17.95
C ASN A 7 2.13 23.49 -16.70
N GLN A 8 1.30 22.59 -16.20
CA GLN A 8 0.50 22.86 -15.03
C GLN A 8 0.76 21.80 -13.97
N PRO A 9 1.55 22.14 -12.97
CA PRO A 9 1.79 21.20 -11.89
C PRO A 9 0.49 20.93 -11.15
N TYR A 10 0.42 19.79 -10.51
CA TYR A 10 -0.72 19.46 -9.69
C TYR A 10 -0.78 20.41 -8.49
N THR A 11 -1.97 20.74 -8.08
CA THR A 11 -2.15 21.40 -6.79
C THR A 11 -1.89 20.40 -5.68
N VAL A 12 -1.75 20.92 -4.46
CA VAL A 12 -1.57 20.05 -3.30
C VAL A 12 -2.73 19.07 -3.17
N GLU A 13 -3.95 19.57 -3.36
CA GLU A 13 -5.12 18.70 -3.28
C GLU A 13 -5.13 17.63 -4.35
N GLN A 14 -4.71 17.97 -5.55
CA GLN A 14 -4.62 16.99 -6.63
C GLN A 14 -3.56 15.93 -6.35
N MET A 15 -2.42 16.35 -5.79
CA MET A 15 -1.38 15.40 -5.43
C MET A 15 -1.84 14.46 -4.33
N GLN A 16 -2.55 14.99 -3.34
CA GLN A 16 -3.09 14.16 -2.27
C GLN A 16 -4.08 13.15 -2.80
N LEU A 17 -4.94 13.57 -3.70
CA LEU A 17 -5.89 12.66 -4.32
C LEU A 17 -5.17 11.58 -5.12
N ALA A 18 -4.16 11.97 -5.88
CA ALA A 18 -3.41 11.01 -6.69
C ALA A 18 -2.75 9.97 -5.80
N LEU A 19 -2.14 10.39 -4.70
CA LEU A 19 -1.49 9.46 -3.78
C LEU A 19 -2.50 8.54 -3.11
N THR A 20 -3.66 9.07 -2.75
CA THR A 20 -4.72 8.24 -2.17
C THR A 20 -5.19 7.18 -3.16
N VAL A 21 -5.36 7.54 -4.42
CA VAL A 21 -5.76 6.60 -5.45
C VAL A 21 -4.70 5.51 -5.63
N ILE A 22 -3.44 5.89 -5.60
CA ILE A 22 -2.35 4.91 -5.69
C ILE A 22 -2.42 3.93 -4.53
N ALA A 23 -2.60 4.45 -3.32
CA ALA A 23 -2.66 3.59 -2.13
C ALA A 23 -3.88 2.65 -2.18
N GLU A 24 -5.02 3.14 -2.61
CA GLU A 24 -6.22 2.31 -2.71
C GLU A 24 -6.06 1.20 -3.73
N HIS A 25 -5.46 1.53 -4.87
CA HIS A 25 -5.20 0.50 -5.88
C HIS A 25 -4.16 -0.50 -5.42
N ALA A 26 -3.19 -0.04 -4.63
CA ALA A 26 -2.19 -0.94 -4.07
C ALA A 26 -2.82 -1.94 -3.10
N VAL A 27 -3.80 -1.51 -2.30
CA VAL A 27 -4.54 -2.41 -1.42
C VAL A 27 -5.23 -3.49 -2.24
N THR A 28 -5.95 -3.08 -3.29
CA THR A 28 -6.66 -4.01 -4.15
C THR A 28 -5.70 -5.00 -4.80
N LEU A 29 -4.58 -4.50 -5.31
CA LEU A 29 -3.59 -5.34 -5.95
C LEU A 29 -2.96 -6.31 -4.95
N ASN A 30 -2.68 -5.84 -3.75
CA ASN A 30 -2.12 -6.68 -2.70
C ASN A 30 -3.06 -7.84 -2.36
N ASP A 31 -4.35 -7.55 -2.24
CA ASP A 31 -5.35 -8.58 -1.96
C ASP A 31 -5.43 -9.59 -3.09
N LEU A 32 -5.37 -9.11 -4.33
CA LEU A 32 -5.37 -10.00 -5.49
C LEU A 32 -4.15 -10.91 -5.50
N LEU A 33 -2.99 -10.35 -5.19
CA LEU A 33 -1.75 -11.14 -5.15
C LEU A 33 -1.80 -12.21 -4.06
N MET A 34 -2.36 -11.88 -2.90
CA MET A 34 -2.55 -12.87 -1.84
C MET A 34 -3.47 -13.99 -2.28
N SER A 35 -4.55 -13.63 -2.94
CA SER A 35 -5.49 -14.62 -3.46
C SER A 35 -4.82 -15.55 -4.47
N LEU A 36 -4.00 -14.99 -5.35
CA LEU A 36 -3.28 -15.79 -6.33
C LEU A 36 -2.27 -16.71 -5.66
N GLN A 37 -1.58 -16.23 -4.63
CA GLN A 37 -0.64 -17.08 -3.90
C GLN A 37 -1.34 -18.26 -3.24
N GLU A 38 -2.52 -18.03 -2.69
CA GLU A 38 -3.31 -19.11 -2.10
C GLU A 38 -3.76 -20.08 -3.16
N GLN A 39 -4.20 -19.56 -4.28
CA GLN A 39 -4.74 -20.41 -5.36
C GLN A 39 -3.67 -21.27 -6.00
N PHE A 40 -2.46 -20.74 -6.10
CA PHE A 40 -1.35 -21.45 -6.75
C PHE A 40 -0.28 -21.86 -5.75
N GLY A 41 -0.67 -22.19 -4.53
CA GLY A 41 0.28 -22.49 -3.46
C GLY A 41 1.22 -23.65 -3.74
N LYS A 42 0.84 -24.53 -4.67
CA LYS A 42 1.70 -25.67 -5.01
C LYS A 42 2.77 -25.31 -6.03
N HIS A 43 2.70 -24.14 -6.62
CA HIS A 43 3.66 -23.68 -7.62
C HIS A 43 4.66 -22.73 -6.98
N GLN A 44 5.75 -23.29 -6.47
CA GLN A 44 6.69 -22.51 -5.66
C GLN A 44 7.31 -21.35 -6.41
N ASP A 45 7.70 -21.57 -7.67
CA ASP A 45 8.30 -20.50 -8.45
C ASP A 45 7.32 -19.35 -8.68
N LEU A 46 6.07 -19.69 -8.99
CA LEU A 46 5.06 -18.68 -9.20
C LEU A 46 4.80 -17.90 -7.92
N CYS A 47 4.69 -18.61 -6.80
CA CYS A 47 4.46 -17.98 -5.52
C CYS A 47 5.62 -17.07 -5.12
N ALA A 48 6.84 -17.43 -5.45
CA ALA A 48 8.00 -16.59 -5.18
C ALA A 48 7.92 -15.29 -5.98
N HIS A 49 7.55 -15.39 -7.25
CA HIS A 49 7.39 -14.21 -8.08
C HIS A 49 6.25 -13.32 -7.59
N LEU A 50 5.14 -13.93 -7.22
CA LEU A 50 4.01 -13.16 -6.68
C LEU A 50 4.39 -12.47 -5.37
N GLY A 51 5.19 -13.15 -4.55
CA GLY A 51 5.67 -12.56 -3.31
C GLY A 51 6.55 -11.35 -3.53
N ALA A 52 7.43 -11.42 -4.54
CA ALA A 52 8.28 -10.29 -4.87
C ALA A 52 7.46 -9.09 -5.34
N VAL A 53 6.47 -9.34 -6.19
CA VAL A 53 5.58 -8.27 -6.65
C VAL A 53 4.80 -7.69 -5.47
N LYS A 54 4.34 -8.56 -4.58
CA LYS A 54 3.60 -8.13 -3.39
C LYS A 54 4.44 -7.20 -2.53
N CYS A 55 5.70 -7.51 -2.33
CA CYS A 55 6.59 -6.63 -1.57
C CYS A 55 6.72 -5.27 -2.22
N MET A 56 6.83 -5.23 -3.53
CA MET A 56 6.91 -3.96 -4.24
C MET A 56 5.62 -3.16 -4.08
N VAL A 57 4.48 -3.82 -4.18
CA VAL A 57 3.19 -3.18 -4.00
C VAL A 57 3.05 -2.60 -2.60
N GLU A 58 3.52 -3.33 -1.59
CA GLU A 58 3.47 -2.85 -0.21
C GLU A 58 4.30 -1.58 -0.04
N VAL A 59 5.46 -1.52 -0.65
CA VAL A 59 6.30 -0.33 -0.57
C VAL A 59 5.64 0.85 -1.27
N ILE A 60 5.14 0.62 -2.49
CA ILE A 60 4.50 1.67 -3.28
C ILE A 60 3.27 2.21 -2.53
N GLY A 61 2.41 1.29 -2.10
CA GLY A 61 1.20 1.69 -1.39
C GLY A 61 1.50 2.35 -0.07
N GLY A 62 2.48 1.81 0.64
CA GLY A 62 2.87 2.34 1.94
C GLY A 62 3.41 3.75 1.86
N ILE A 63 4.25 4.03 0.86
CA ILE A 63 4.78 5.37 0.68
C ILE A 63 3.65 6.35 0.33
N ALA A 64 2.78 5.95 -0.60
CA ALA A 64 1.69 6.82 -1.02
C ALA A 64 0.73 7.09 0.13
N ASP A 65 0.41 6.06 0.90
CA ASP A 65 -0.49 6.20 2.04
C ASP A 65 0.12 7.06 3.12
N ASP A 66 1.38 6.80 3.46
CA ASP A 66 2.08 7.58 4.48
C ASP A 66 2.17 9.04 4.10
N ALA A 67 2.40 9.32 2.84
CA ALA A 67 2.52 10.70 2.36
C ALA A 67 1.24 11.50 2.52
N THR A 68 0.10 10.83 2.64
CA THR A 68 -1.19 11.48 2.81
C THR A 68 -1.75 11.31 4.22
N GLY A 69 -0.93 10.85 5.16
CA GLY A 69 -1.32 10.75 6.54
C GLY A 69 -1.84 9.41 6.99
N GLY A 70 -1.76 8.39 6.14
CA GLY A 70 -2.15 7.04 6.53
C GLY A 70 -3.64 6.79 6.53
N ASP A 71 -4.36 7.46 5.64
CA ASP A 71 -5.81 7.39 5.64
C ASP A 71 -6.37 6.12 5.00
N VAL A 72 -5.56 5.41 4.21
CA VAL A 72 -6.06 4.24 3.48
C VAL A 72 -5.92 2.98 4.31
N ALA A 73 -4.70 2.63 4.68
CA ALA A 73 -4.47 1.42 5.46
C ALA A 73 -3.70 1.69 6.74
N GLY A 74 -3.03 2.82 6.82
CA GLY A 74 -2.27 3.18 8.00
C GLY A 74 -0.84 3.55 7.64
N ASP A 75 0.06 3.43 8.59
CA ASP A 75 1.44 3.78 8.31
C ASP A 75 2.16 2.65 7.56
N MET A 76 3.42 2.90 7.20
CA MET A 76 4.21 1.93 6.44
C MET A 76 4.31 0.58 7.14
N ARG A 77 4.34 0.57 8.46
CA ARG A 77 4.44 -0.67 9.19
C ARG A 77 3.20 -1.54 9.02
N HIS A 78 2.04 -0.90 8.95
CA HIS A 78 0.81 -1.63 8.66
C HIS A 78 0.89 -2.31 7.30
N TRP A 79 1.43 -1.61 6.31
CA TRP A 79 1.58 -2.17 4.97
C TRP A 79 2.55 -3.35 4.94
N ILE A 80 3.67 -3.20 5.66
CA ILE A 80 4.73 -4.21 5.64
C ILE A 80 4.36 -5.42 6.51
N TYR A 81 3.84 -5.17 7.70
CA TYR A 81 3.62 -6.24 8.68
C TYR A 81 2.18 -6.72 8.75
N GLY A 82 1.25 -6.02 8.09
CA GLY A 82 -0.14 -6.42 8.03
C GLY A 82 -0.97 -5.85 9.16
N PRO A 83 -2.27 -6.13 9.12
CA PRO A 83 -3.21 -5.53 10.08
C PRO A 83 -2.98 -5.95 11.53
N HIS A 84 -2.37 -7.10 11.74
CA HIS A 84 -2.11 -7.54 13.11
C HIS A 84 -1.08 -6.68 13.81
N PHE A 85 -0.18 -6.07 13.07
CA PHE A 85 0.80 -5.19 13.66
C PHE A 85 0.13 -3.97 14.30
N ALA A 86 -0.82 -3.39 13.60
CA ALA A 86 -1.54 -2.24 14.12
C ALA A 86 -2.31 -2.60 15.39
N LYS A 87 -2.89 -3.79 15.43
CA LYS A 87 -3.60 -4.24 16.60
C LYS A 87 -2.70 -4.35 17.79
N GLN A 88 -1.54 -4.95 17.60
CA GLN A 88 -0.59 -5.08 18.69
C GLN A 88 -0.07 -3.72 19.14
N GLY A 89 0.13 -2.82 18.20
CA GLY A 89 0.55 -1.48 18.52
C GLY A 89 -0.44 -0.77 19.42
N LEU A 90 -1.72 -0.98 19.15
CA LEU A 90 -2.75 -0.37 19.96
C LEU A 90 -2.77 -0.93 21.38
N LYS A 91 -2.47 -2.20 21.54
CA LYS A 91 -2.42 -2.80 22.86
C LYS A 91 -1.27 -2.29 23.70
N THR A 92 -0.13 -2.06 23.07
CA THR A 92 1.05 -1.64 23.81
C THR A 92 1.16 -0.14 23.93
N LYS A 93 0.59 0.57 23.02
CA LYS A 93 0.75 2.00 22.93
C LYS A 93 0.33 2.74 24.18
N PRO A 94 -0.79 2.43 24.79
CA PRO A 94 -1.19 3.17 25.99
C PRO A 94 -0.15 3.11 27.10
N ALA A 95 0.52 2.00 27.19
CA ALA A 95 1.54 1.87 28.23
C ALA A 95 2.73 2.78 27.94
N ALA A 96 2.97 3.08 26.71
CA ALA A 96 4.10 3.91 26.35
C ALA A 96 3.86 5.37 26.66
N ILE A 97 2.64 5.75 26.79
CA ILE A 97 2.32 7.13 27.03
C ILE A 97 2.26 7.41 28.51
#